data_f407425629f5b2754cd476a4234cb70d
#
_entry.id   f407425629f5b2754cd476a4234cb70d
#
_cell.length_a   1.000
_cell.length_b   1.000
_cell.length_c   1.000
_cell.angle_alpha   90.00
_cell.angle_beta   90.00
_cell.angle_gamma   90.00
#
_symmetry.space_group_name_H-M   'P 1'
#
loop_
_entity.id
_entity.type
_entity.pdbx_description
1 polymer ?
#
loop_
_entity_poly.entity_id
_entity_poly.type
_entity_poly.pdbx_seq_one_letter_code
_entity_poly.pdbx_strand_id
1 'polypeptide(L)'
;MQETPKQHTFIRSFLVAVVTLGSVCFGSSAFAQSYKPTYGSAFAGSTSIFNNPASSVNQSFKWEATILSAQANINSNIFYLQNDSIGAHEGLFPKYFHGNVDINLLNLLYKPNNKQAFSIGIRARTFNHIKTEPLVARNSIKSMHEFFKLNRQTPYLEAFLTHSGWLEGNLNYSQEIFRNQKSTLTAGVTLQINKSISGAYATVNKLSYLESTNGIDTAYTLTAGGASFGYSSNYDETIAGTANTGTDFVKNGKTSLGLSMGAEYLLYNTEAHSFQTNHALNYALKIGVSIMDIGGVSYKNSVTSSLFNGVRPNMTDPLISRKTTGLQNSDQLRDSLATIFASTTPMPETFTITKPTRFNLNIDKPIGNDFYFNADLTVNMHASAGLTKRRVRDLNLITVTPRYETLHFGVFVPVQYNTQGQLMLGGAIKLGPLTVGVHRLSWLTNSSNMDNISGGGYLMLSIHPMSLKKIKTIIDCPE
;
A
#
# COMPACT_ATOMS: atom_id res chain seq x y z
N MET A 1 46.83 0.30 21.04
CA MET A 1 45.88 -0.80 20.79
C MET A 1 44.64 -0.18 20.19
N GLN A 2 44.44 -0.37 18.91
CA GLN A 2 43.27 0.14 18.17
C GLN A 2 42.12 -0.86 18.36
N GLU A 3 41.05 -0.44 19.00
CA GLU A 3 39.82 -1.22 19.06
C GLU A 3 39.06 -1.13 17.72
N THR A 4 38.82 -2.26 17.14
CA THR A 4 38.14 -2.43 15.84
C THR A 4 36.65 -2.20 15.95
N PRO A 5 35.99 -1.61 14.95
CA PRO A 5 34.57 -1.27 14.97
C PRO A 5 33.71 -2.48 14.54
N LYS A 6 33.47 -3.46 15.43
CA LYS A 6 32.69 -4.68 15.12
C LYS A 6 31.31 -4.77 15.77
N GLN A 7 30.82 -3.75 16.48
CA GLN A 7 29.55 -3.84 17.24
C GLN A 7 28.34 -3.08 16.65
N HIS A 8 28.47 -2.43 15.52
CA HIS A 8 27.34 -1.67 14.93
C HIS A 8 26.33 -2.51 14.11
N THR A 9 26.50 -3.85 14.07
CA THR A 9 25.90 -4.66 12.98
C THR A 9 24.52 -5.22 13.30
N PHE A 10 24.09 -5.39 14.55
CA PHE A 10 22.91 -6.23 14.84
C PHE A 10 21.56 -5.51 14.67
N ILE A 11 21.37 -4.33 15.26
CA ILE A 11 20.12 -3.58 15.04
C ILE A 11 20.12 -3.00 13.61
N ARG A 12 21.29 -2.62 13.09
CA ARG A 12 21.45 -2.36 11.66
C ARG A 12 21.14 -3.59 10.82
N SER A 13 21.58 -4.80 11.18
CA SER A 13 21.31 -6.01 10.39
C SER A 13 19.87 -6.47 10.51
N PHE A 14 19.20 -6.31 11.65
CA PHE A 14 17.76 -6.59 11.78
C PHE A 14 16.91 -5.49 11.12
N LEU A 15 17.23 -4.21 11.35
CA LEU A 15 16.64 -3.08 10.63
C LEU A 15 17.05 -3.06 9.15
N VAL A 16 18.28 -3.42 8.83
CA VAL A 16 18.79 -3.53 7.45
C VAL A 16 18.26 -4.79 6.78
N ALA A 17 18.05 -5.91 7.44
CA ALA A 17 17.31 -7.04 6.86
C ALA A 17 15.85 -6.70 6.62
N VAL A 18 15.22 -5.95 7.49
CA VAL A 18 13.86 -5.41 7.31
C VAL A 18 13.83 -4.33 6.22
N VAL A 19 14.83 -3.48 6.15
CA VAL A 19 14.99 -2.40 5.15
C VAL A 19 15.58 -2.93 3.85
N THR A 20 16.47 -3.92 3.84
CA THR A 20 17.00 -4.53 2.60
C THR A 20 16.03 -5.50 1.95
N LEU A 21 15.17 -6.20 2.68
CA LEU A 21 13.99 -6.84 2.06
C LEU A 21 13.03 -5.82 1.43
N GLY A 22 12.99 -4.59 1.96
CA GLY A 22 12.30 -3.46 1.33
C GLY A 22 13.12 -2.76 0.23
N SER A 23 14.44 -2.69 0.34
CA SER A 23 15.30 -1.85 -0.51
C SER A 23 15.85 -2.54 -1.76
N VAL A 24 15.72 -3.84 -1.93
CA VAL A 24 16.00 -4.52 -3.23
C VAL A 24 15.06 -4.01 -4.34
N CYS A 25 13.93 -3.35 -3.97
CA CYS A 25 13.07 -2.65 -4.92
C CYS A 25 13.39 -1.16 -5.11
N PHE A 26 14.33 -0.56 -4.37
CA PHE A 26 14.59 0.89 -4.38
C PHE A 26 15.96 1.28 -4.94
N GLY A 27 16.39 0.63 -6.00
CA GLY A 27 17.47 1.16 -6.84
C GLY A 27 16.93 2.23 -7.78
N SER A 28 16.98 3.47 -7.39
CA SER A 28 16.60 4.73 -8.05
C SER A 28 15.39 5.41 -7.41
N SER A 29 15.54 6.70 -7.14
CA SER A 29 14.58 7.63 -6.56
C SER A 29 13.30 7.78 -7.41
N ALA A 30 12.41 6.80 -7.39
CA ALA A 30 11.10 6.89 -7.99
C ALA A 30 10.09 7.24 -6.88
N PHE A 31 9.75 8.50 -6.78
CA PHE A 31 8.67 9.03 -5.93
C PHE A 31 7.34 8.75 -6.61
N ALA A 32 6.45 8.04 -5.97
CA ALA A 32 5.15 7.76 -6.58
C ALA A 32 4.01 7.70 -5.55
N GLN A 33 2.78 7.97 -5.96
CA GLN A 33 1.58 8.17 -5.13
C GLN A 33 0.32 7.49 -5.64
N SER A 34 -0.71 7.39 -4.76
CA SER A 34 -2.07 6.98 -5.14
C SER A 34 -2.72 7.98 -6.11
N TYR A 35 -3.40 7.49 -7.15
CA TYR A 35 -4.17 8.31 -8.13
C TYR A 35 -5.41 8.99 -7.52
N LYS A 36 -5.51 9.08 -6.20
CA LYS A 36 -6.68 9.62 -5.48
C LYS A 36 -7.15 11.00 -5.98
N PRO A 37 -6.26 11.94 -6.36
CA PRO A 37 -6.72 13.23 -6.89
C PRO A 37 -7.54 13.13 -8.16
N THR A 38 -7.38 12.07 -8.96
CA THR A 38 -8.16 11.84 -10.19
C THR A 38 -9.42 11.00 -9.93
N TYR A 39 -9.62 10.49 -8.70
CA TYR A 39 -10.82 9.75 -8.34
C TYR A 39 -12.05 10.65 -8.45
N GLY A 40 -13.14 10.07 -8.93
CA GLY A 40 -14.33 10.85 -9.24
C GLY A 40 -14.27 11.63 -10.55
N SER A 41 -13.09 11.79 -11.18
CA SER A 41 -13.00 12.47 -12.48
C SER A 41 -13.65 11.66 -13.60
N ALA A 42 -14.36 12.34 -14.49
CA ALA A 42 -14.87 11.78 -15.74
C ALA A 42 -13.77 11.61 -16.81
N PHE A 43 -12.55 12.05 -16.51
CA PHE A 43 -11.36 11.94 -17.37
C PHE A 43 -10.29 11.02 -16.80
N ALA A 44 -10.61 10.24 -15.75
CA ALA A 44 -9.68 9.30 -15.16
C ALA A 44 -9.41 8.06 -16.04
N GLY A 45 -10.24 7.84 -17.07
CA GLY A 45 -10.07 6.76 -18.02
C GLY A 45 -10.12 5.37 -17.38
N SER A 46 -9.25 4.49 -17.84
CA SER A 46 -9.18 3.09 -17.40
C SER A 46 -8.72 2.93 -15.95
N THR A 47 -8.05 3.93 -15.36
CA THR A 47 -7.61 3.90 -13.95
C THR A 47 -8.76 4.13 -12.96
N SER A 48 -9.91 4.59 -13.42
CA SER A 48 -11.12 4.80 -12.59
C SER A 48 -11.58 3.52 -11.87
N ILE A 49 -11.36 2.35 -12.46
CA ILE A 49 -11.72 1.04 -11.88
C ILE A 49 -10.99 0.74 -10.57
N PHE A 50 -9.86 1.40 -10.28
CA PHE A 50 -9.07 1.18 -9.06
C PHE A 50 -9.63 1.91 -7.84
N ASN A 51 -10.61 2.79 -8.04
CA ASN A 51 -11.44 3.36 -6.99
C ASN A 51 -12.84 2.76 -6.95
N ASN A 52 -13.48 2.66 -8.12
CA ASN A 52 -14.82 2.12 -8.21
C ASN A 52 -15.03 1.41 -9.55
N PRO A 53 -15.28 0.09 -9.57
CA PRO A 53 -15.53 -0.67 -10.78
C PRO A 53 -16.67 -0.13 -11.67
N ALA A 54 -17.64 0.57 -11.09
CA ALA A 54 -18.75 1.18 -11.83
C ALA A 54 -18.35 2.43 -12.61
N SER A 55 -17.22 3.06 -12.26
CA SER A 55 -16.80 4.35 -12.84
C SER A 55 -16.43 4.24 -14.32
N SER A 56 -16.09 3.07 -14.83
CA SER A 56 -15.62 2.88 -16.21
C SER A 56 -16.70 3.25 -17.25
N VAL A 57 -17.98 2.98 -17.00
CA VAL A 57 -19.06 3.37 -17.92
C VAL A 57 -19.32 4.89 -17.88
N ASN A 58 -19.00 5.56 -16.78
CA ASN A 58 -19.18 6.99 -16.57
C ASN A 58 -17.97 7.84 -17.02
N GLN A 59 -17.01 7.23 -17.74
CA GLN A 59 -15.90 7.98 -18.33
C GLN A 59 -16.33 8.72 -19.61
N SER A 60 -15.71 9.86 -19.89
CA SER A 60 -16.02 10.69 -21.04
C SER A 60 -15.54 10.10 -22.38
N PHE A 61 -14.60 9.14 -22.32
CA PHE A 61 -13.98 8.53 -23.49
C PHE A 61 -14.75 7.31 -23.97
N LYS A 62 -14.78 7.11 -25.30
CA LYS A 62 -15.23 5.85 -25.91
C LYS A 62 -14.19 4.74 -25.71
N TRP A 63 -12.91 5.11 -25.75
CA TRP A 63 -11.77 4.25 -25.42
C TRP A 63 -10.67 5.11 -24.79
N GLU A 64 -9.87 4.48 -23.96
CA GLU A 64 -8.66 5.08 -23.36
C GLU A 64 -7.67 3.96 -23.08
N ALA A 65 -6.38 4.28 -23.20
CA ALA A 65 -5.28 3.40 -22.85
C ALA A 65 -4.33 4.13 -21.89
N THR A 66 -4.22 3.65 -20.66
CA THR A 66 -3.12 4.01 -19.78
C THR A 66 -1.94 3.09 -20.11
N ILE A 67 -0.92 3.66 -20.78
CA ILE A 67 0.28 2.92 -21.23
C ILE A 67 1.17 2.55 -20.06
N LEU A 68 1.33 3.48 -19.12
CA LEU A 68 2.10 3.30 -17.90
C LEU A 68 1.56 4.22 -16.84
N SER A 69 1.40 3.71 -15.63
CA SER A 69 1.28 4.56 -14.47
C SER A 69 1.97 3.92 -13.27
N ALA A 70 2.60 4.74 -12.47
CA ALA A 70 3.34 4.30 -11.29
C ALA A 70 2.97 5.18 -10.10
N GLN A 71 2.83 4.54 -8.95
CA GLN A 71 2.61 5.21 -7.67
C GLN A 71 3.37 4.48 -6.56
N ALA A 72 3.95 5.21 -5.60
CA ALA A 72 4.37 4.67 -4.31
C ALA A 72 3.99 5.63 -3.20
N ASN A 73 3.72 5.09 -2.03
CA ASN A 73 3.33 5.84 -0.85
C ASN A 73 4.04 5.27 0.37
N ILE A 74 4.54 6.17 1.22
CA ILE A 74 5.17 5.84 2.50
C ILE A 74 4.46 6.62 3.58
N ASN A 75 4.14 5.95 4.70
CA ASN A 75 3.68 6.58 5.92
C ASN A 75 4.33 5.89 7.11
N SER A 76 5.07 6.63 7.90
CA SER A 76 5.80 6.09 9.05
C SER A 76 5.83 7.10 10.18
N ASN A 77 5.70 6.60 11.43
CA ASN A 77 6.06 7.35 12.62
C ASN A 77 7.37 6.85 13.25
N ILE A 78 8.07 5.93 12.59
CA ILE A 78 9.34 5.38 13.06
C ILE A 78 10.47 6.35 12.77
N PHE A 79 10.46 6.94 11.57
CA PHE A 79 11.59 7.70 11.04
C PHE A 79 11.22 9.15 10.79
N TYR A 80 12.19 10.03 11.06
CA TYR A 80 12.20 11.41 10.62
C TYR A 80 13.42 11.69 9.73
N LEU A 81 13.38 12.77 8.97
CA LEU A 81 14.49 13.27 8.18
C LEU A 81 14.92 14.63 8.71
N GLN A 82 16.20 14.80 9.02
CA GLN A 82 16.76 16.05 9.49
C GLN A 82 18.15 16.26 8.86
N ASN A 83 18.31 17.34 8.13
CA ASN A 83 19.55 17.67 7.40
C ASN A 83 20.04 16.48 6.56
N ASP A 84 19.15 15.90 5.73
CA ASP A 84 19.40 14.72 4.89
C ASP A 84 19.81 13.44 5.65
N SER A 85 19.68 13.43 6.99
CA SER A 85 19.98 12.29 7.84
C SER A 85 18.70 11.67 8.37
N ILE A 86 18.56 10.35 8.22
CA ILE A 86 17.42 9.60 8.75
C ILE A 86 17.65 9.29 10.23
N GLY A 87 16.77 9.78 11.08
CA GLY A 87 16.69 9.46 12.49
C GLY A 87 15.48 8.59 12.84
N ALA A 88 15.50 7.93 14.00
CA ALA A 88 14.34 7.24 14.55
C ALA A 88 13.73 8.04 15.69
N HIS A 89 12.39 8.16 15.67
CA HIS A 89 11.67 8.82 16.75
C HIS A 89 11.80 8.05 18.07
N GLU A 90 12.29 8.73 19.08
CA GLU A 90 12.35 8.24 20.44
C GLU A 90 10.96 8.34 21.11
N GLY A 91 10.74 7.55 22.16
CA GLY A 91 9.51 7.56 22.95
C GLY A 91 8.74 6.25 22.92
N LEU A 92 7.95 6.07 23.97
CA LEU A 92 7.12 4.87 24.18
C LEU A 92 5.77 5.06 23.47
N PHE A 93 5.65 4.59 22.25
CA PHE A 93 4.41 4.61 21.48
C PHE A 93 4.42 3.48 20.43
N PRO A 94 3.24 3.07 19.91
CA PRO A 94 3.17 2.09 18.85
C PRO A 94 3.89 2.59 17.59
N LYS A 95 4.86 1.82 17.10
CA LYS A 95 5.57 2.14 15.86
C LYS A 95 4.82 1.56 14.67
N TYR A 96 4.75 2.30 13.57
CA TYR A 96 4.18 1.81 12.33
C TYR A 96 4.96 2.27 11.11
N PHE A 97 4.95 1.44 10.10
CA PHE A 97 5.41 1.74 8.75
C PHE A 97 4.41 1.16 7.76
N HIS A 98 3.96 1.96 6.82
CA HIS A 98 3.17 1.57 5.67
C HIS A 98 3.88 2.03 4.42
N GLY A 99 4.21 1.12 3.52
CA GLY A 99 4.76 1.43 2.22
C GLY A 99 4.05 0.63 1.14
N ASN A 100 3.63 1.27 0.08
CA ASN A 100 3.06 0.58 -1.08
C ASN A 100 3.62 1.14 -2.38
N VAL A 101 3.74 0.26 -3.37
CA VAL A 101 4.03 0.61 -4.75
C VAL A 101 3.00 -0.08 -5.64
N ASP A 102 2.50 0.63 -6.63
CA ASP A 102 1.55 0.13 -7.62
C ASP A 102 1.98 0.65 -8.99
N ILE A 103 2.25 -0.26 -9.92
CA ILE A 103 2.70 0.06 -11.28
C ILE A 103 1.73 -0.60 -12.25
N ASN A 104 0.98 0.20 -12.99
CA ASN A 104 0.19 -0.29 -14.12
C ASN A 104 1.09 -0.34 -15.34
N LEU A 105 1.23 -1.52 -15.91
CA LEU A 105 2.02 -1.76 -17.12
C LEU A 105 1.21 -1.45 -18.39
N LEU A 106 -0.09 -1.72 -18.35
CA LEU A 106 -1.04 -1.39 -19.40
C LEU A 106 -2.45 -1.51 -18.84
N ASN A 107 -3.31 -0.57 -19.14
CA ASN A 107 -4.74 -0.66 -18.82
C ASN A 107 -5.57 -0.04 -19.94
N LEU A 108 -6.58 -0.75 -20.42
CA LEU A 108 -7.41 -0.38 -21.56
C LEU A 108 -8.86 -0.25 -21.10
N LEU A 109 -9.52 0.80 -21.53
CA LEU A 109 -10.95 1.03 -21.38
C LEU A 109 -11.60 1.05 -22.76
N TYR A 110 -12.71 0.35 -22.94
CA TYR A 110 -13.55 0.40 -24.12
C TYR A 110 -15.03 0.44 -23.78
N LYS A 111 -15.74 1.38 -24.36
CA LYS A 111 -17.21 1.54 -24.24
C LYS A 111 -17.84 1.25 -25.59
N PRO A 112 -18.45 0.06 -25.79
CA PRO A 112 -19.17 -0.25 -27.03
C PRO A 112 -20.35 0.72 -27.23
N ASN A 113 -20.98 1.11 -26.14
CA ASN A 113 -22.09 2.07 -26.09
C ASN A 113 -22.05 2.90 -24.80
N ASN A 114 -23.00 3.81 -24.61
CA ASN A 114 -23.06 4.67 -23.41
C ASN A 114 -23.57 3.95 -22.14
N LYS A 115 -24.00 2.69 -22.24
CA LYS A 115 -24.57 1.91 -21.13
C LYS A 115 -23.64 0.84 -20.60
N GLN A 116 -22.55 0.54 -21.34
CA GLN A 116 -21.64 -0.56 -21.00
C GLN A 116 -20.20 -0.13 -21.22
N ALA A 117 -19.32 -0.60 -20.33
CA ALA A 117 -17.89 -0.45 -20.47
C ALA A 117 -17.16 -1.73 -20.03
N PHE A 118 -16.06 -1.99 -20.70
CA PHE A 118 -15.12 -3.05 -20.42
C PHE A 118 -13.75 -2.43 -20.14
N SER A 119 -13.02 -2.96 -19.17
CA SER A 119 -11.62 -2.60 -19.00
C SER A 119 -10.80 -3.85 -18.73
N ILE A 120 -9.58 -3.88 -19.28
CA ILE A 120 -8.60 -4.94 -19.06
C ILE A 120 -7.25 -4.30 -18.79
N GLY A 121 -6.51 -4.87 -17.86
CA GLY A 121 -5.18 -4.33 -17.55
C GLY A 121 -4.32 -5.27 -16.75
N ILE A 122 -3.04 -4.90 -16.66
CA ILE A 122 -2.02 -5.61 -15.89
C ILE A 122 -1.30 -4.59 -15.00
N ARG A 123 -1.18 -4.92 -13.72
CA ARG A 123 -0.40 -4.12 -12.78
C ARG A 123 0.41 -4.97 -11.82
N ALA A 124 1.54 -4.42 -11.37
CA ALA A 124 2.36 -4.98 -10.30
C ALA A 124 2.11 -4.17 -9.03
N ARG A 125 1.93 -4.85 -7.90
CA ARG A 125 1.66 -4.22 -6.60
C ARG A 125 2.56 -4.79 -5.53
N THR A 126 3.01 -3.94 -4.62
CA THR A 126 3.70 -4.37 -3.41
C THR A 126 3.24 -3.55 -2.22
N PHE A 127 3.13 -4.20 -1.07
CA PHE A 127 2.78 -3.59 0.21
C PHE A 127 3.75 -4.06 1.28
N ASN A 128 4.20 -3.11 2.07
CA ASN A 128 5.03 -3.34 3.24
C ASN A 128 4.33 -2.74 4.46
N HIS A 129 4.24 -3.49 5.52
CA HIS A 129 3.61 -3.05 6.74
C HIS A 129 4.40 -3.52 7.95
N ILE A 130 4.71 -2.60 8.86
CA ILE A 130 5.25 -2.87 10.18
C ILE A 130 4.32 -2.24 11.20
N LYS A 131 4.00 -2.96 12.26
CA LYS A 131 3.31 -2.42 13.42
C LYS A 131 3.85 -3.08 14.69
N THR A 132 3.99 -2.29 15.75
CA THR A 132 4.39 -2.79 17.07
C THR A 132 3.39 -2.32 18.12
N GLU A 133 3.34 -3.01 19.26
CA GLU A 133 2.87 -2.42 20.50
C GLU A 133 3.84 -1.30 20.95
N PRO A 134 3.45 -0.45 21.92
CA PRO A 134 4.32 0.63 22.36
C PRO A 134 5.70 0.14 22.76
N LEU A 135 6.72 0.69 22.11
CA LEU A 135 8.12 0.42 22.43
C LEU A 135 8.98 1.67 22.18
N VAL A 136 10.11 1.74 22.89
CA VAL A 136 11.16 2.74 22.66
C VAL A 136 12.14 2.17 21.65
N ALA A 137 12.35 2.91 20.56
CA ALA A 137 13.40 2.66 19.60
C ALA A 137 14.17 3.97 19.34
N ARG A 138 15.49 3.90 19.21
CA ARG A 138 16.35 5.02 18.84
C ARG A 138 17.60 4.55 18.13
N ASN A 139 18.21 5.40 17.34
CA ASN A 139 19.40 5.06 16.55
C ASN A 139 20.62 4.70 17.40
N SER A 140 20.68 5.17 18.66
CA SER A 140 21.79 4.98 19.57
C SER A 140 21.81 3.64 20.29
N ILE A 141 20.77 2.79 20.17
CA ILE A 141 20.72 1.48 20.83
C ILE A 141 21.81 0.58 20.26
N LYS A 142 22.78 0.20 21.11
CA LYS A 142 23.94 -0.59 20.72
C LYS A 142 23.85 -2.06 21.12
N SER A 143 22.96 -2.41 22.04
CA SER A 143 22.86 -3.76 22.57
C SER A 143 21.43 -4.16 22.91
N MET A 144 21.18 -5.46 23.03
CA MET A 144 19.90 -6.00 23.55
C MET A 144 19.66 -5.57 24.99
N HIS A 145 20.70 -5.46 25.78
CA HIS A 145 20.63 -4.94 27.15
C HIS A 145 20.03 -3.52 27.18
N GLU A 146 20.58 -2.61 26.39
CA GLU A 146 20.08 -1.24 26.30
C GLU A 146 18.63 -1.22 25.78
N PHE A 147 18.29 -2.04 24.80
CA PHE A 147 16.93 -2.15 24.29
C PHE A 147 15.94 -2.57 25.37
N PHE A 148 16.22 -3.65 26.16
CA PHE A 148 15.35 -4.10 27.21
C PHE A 148 15.28 -3.08 28.36
N LYS A 149 16.40 -2.44 28.73
CA LYS A 149 16.44 -1.38 29.74
C LYS A 149 15.52 -0.20 29.38
N LEU A 150 15.55 0.24 28.12
CA LEU A 150 14.68 1.31 27.63
C LEU A 150 13.20 0.92 27.63
N ASN A 151 12.91 -0.35 27.41
CA ASN A 151 11.56 -0.89 27.34
C ASN A 151 11.07 -1.56 28.64
N ARG A 152 11.75 -1.38 29.77
CA ARG A 152 11.43 -2.06 31.04
C ARG A 152 10.00 -1.81 31.56
N GLN A 153 9.35 -0.73 31.13
CA GLN A 153 7.97 -0.42 31.48
C GLN A 153 6.95 -1.13 30.56
N THR A 154 7.41 -1.74 29.49
CA THR A 154 6.55 -2.45 28.55
C THR A 154 6.30 -3.87 29.06
N PRO A 155 5.04 -4.31 29.28
CA PRO A 155 4.75 -5.62 29.86
C PRO A 155 5.17 -6.77 28.94
N TYR A 156 5.18 -6.54 27.65
CA TYR A 156 5.64 -7.47 26.62
C TYR A 156 5.97 -6.73 25.34
N LEU A 157 6.82 -7.32 24.52
CA LEU A 157 7.11 -6.86 23.18
C LEU A 157 6.22 -7.60 22.18
N GLU A 158 5.55 -6.88 21.33
CA GLU A 158 4.77 -7.43 20.22
C GLU A 158 5.03 -6.62 18.95
N ALA A 159 5.36 -7.32 17.88
CA ALA A 159 5.67 -6.71 16.60
C ALA A 159 5.19 -7.59 15.45
N PHE A 160 4.78 -6.97 14.39
CA PHE A 160 4.33 -7.63 13.17
C PHE A 160 4.88 -6.92 11.93
N LEU A 161 5.43 -7.72 11.01
CA LEU A 161 5.86 -7.30 9.69
C LEU A 161 5.14 -8.12 8.65
N THR A 162 4.69 -7.49 7.59
CA THR A 162 4.15 -8.15 6.39
C THR A 162 4.66 -7.46 5.14
N HIS A 163 5.13 -8.26 4.20
CA HIS A 163 5.43 -7.88 2.84
C HIS A 163 4.61 -8.74 1.88
N SER A 164 4.00 -8.14 0.86
CA SER A 164 3.21 -8.84 -0.14
C SER A 164 3.37 -8.16 -1.49
N GLY A 165 3.95 -8.84 -2.46
CA GLY A 165 4.13 -8.40 -3.84
C GLY A 165 3.50 -9.39 -4.82
N TRP A 166 2.73 -8.88 -5.79
CA TRP A 166 2.07 -9.69 -6.81
C TRP A 166 1.87 -8.95 -8.12
N LEU A 167 1.76 -9.71 -9.20
CA LEU A 167 1.27 -9.27 -10.48
C LEU A 167 -0.23 -9.53 -10.56
N GLU A 168 -1.01 -8.57 -11.06
CA GLU A 168 -2.46 -8.61 -11.10
C GLU A 168 -2.98 -8.35 -12.52
N GLY A 169 -3.72 -9.29 -13.08
CA GLY A 169 -4.55 -9.08 -14.26
C GLY A 169 -5.95 -8.66 -13.84
N ASN A 170 -6.48 -7.59 -14.41
CA ASN A 170 -7.80 -7.05 -14.10
C ASN A 170 -8.73 -7.20 -15.30
N LEU A 171 -9.93 -7.70 -15.05
CA LEU A 171 -11.03 -7.74 -16.01
C LEU A 171 -12.22 -7.02 -15.38
N ASN A 172 -12.58 -5.87 -15.93
CA ASN A 172 -13.70 -5.06 -15.43
C ASN A 172 -14.85 -5.07 -16.42
N TYR A 173 -16.05 -5.15 -15.89
CA TYR A 173 -17.30 -4.87 -16.57
C TYR A 173 -18.15 -3.91 -15.74
N SER A 174 -18.69 -2.89 -16.39
CA SER A 174 -19.66 -1.99 -15.77
C SER A 174 -20.82 -1.71 -16.69
N GLN A 175 -21.99 -1.49 -16.07
CA GLN A 175 -23.24 -1.30 -16.78
C GLN A 175 -24.10 -0.24 -16.10
N GLU A 176 -24.83 0.51 -16.92
CA GLU A 176 -25.95 1.31 -16.48
C GLU A 176 -27.11 0.38 -16.10
N ILE A 177 -27.56 0.47 -14.84
CA ILE A 177 -28.63 -0.36 -14.30
C ILE A 177 -29.98 0.29 -14.56
N PHE A 178 -30.04 1.61 -14.31
CA PHE A 178 -31.21 2.38 -14.70
C PHE A 178 -30.84 3.83 -15.03
N ARG A 179 -31.67 4.47 -15.84
CA ARG A 179 -31.59 5.89 -16.16
C ARG A 179 -32.99 6.49 -16.25
N ASN A 180 -33.13 7.65 -15.65
CA ASN A 180 -34.30 8.51 -15.84
C ASN A 180 -33.84 9.95 -16.17
N GLN A 181 -34.76 10.90 -16.27
CA GLN A 181 -34.45 12.29 -16.60
C GLN A 181 -33.57 12.99 -15.56
N LYS A 182 -33.59 12.54 -14.29
CA LYS A 182 -32.91 13.21 -13.16
C LYS A 182 -31.70 12.44 -12.65
N SER A 183 -31.58 11.15 -12.98
CA SER A 183 -30.52 10.34 -12.41
C SER A 183 -30.16 9.12 -13.25
N THR A 184 -28.94 8.64 -13.02
CA THR A 184 -28.44 7.36 -13.55
C THR A 184 -27.77 6.57 -12.43
N LEU A 185 -28.08 5.29 -12.33
CA LEU A 185 -27.36 4.33 -11.49
C LEU A 185 -26.55 3.38 -12.36
N THR A 186 -25.28 3.24 -12.05
CA THR A 186 -24.38 2.29 -12.69
C THR A 186 -23.81 1.32 -11.66
N ALA A 187 -23.53 0.09 -12.08
CA ALA A 187 -22.86 -0.90 -11.26
C ALA A 187 -21.69 -1.51 -12.04
N GLY A 188 -20.69 -1.99 -11.33
CA GLY A 188 -19.52 -2.61 -11.96
C GLY A 188 -18.86 -3.64 -11.05
N VAL A 189 -18.15 -4.55 -11.71
CA VAL A 189 -17.39 -5.62 -11.08
C VAL A 189 -16.02 -5.74 -11.76
N THR A 190 -14.98 -5.99 -10.97
CA THR A 190 -13.63 -6.30 -11.46
C THR A 190 -13.20 -7.64 -10.90
N LEU A 191 -12.96 -8.60 -11.79
CA LEU A 191 -12.28 -9.85 -11.46
C LEU A 191 -10.77 -9.62 -11.52
N GLN A 192 -10.06 -10.10 -10.51
CA GLN A 192 -8.61 -9.97 -10.40
C GLN A 192 -7.97 -11.36 -10.39
N ILE A 193 -7.00 -11.58 -11.28
CA ILE A 193 -6.18 -12.78 -11.31
C ILE A 193 -4.80 -12.38 -10.81
N ASN A 194 -4.45 -12.85 -9.61
CA ASN A 194 -3.21 -12.46 -8.92
C ASN A 194 -2.18 -13.58 -9.06
N LYS A 195 -0.96 -13.23 -9.48
CA LYS A 195 0.21 -14.10 -9.49
C LYS A 195 1.19 -13.60 -8.44
N SER A 196 1.46 -14.40 -7.42
CA SER A 196 2.39 -14.02 -6.34
C SER A 196 3.82 -13.90 -6.87
N ILE A 197 4.53 -12.85 -6.42
CA ILE A 197 5.93 -12.60 -6.75
C ILE A 197 6.76 -12.75 -5.48
N SER A 198 6.44 -12.01 -4.44
CA SER A 198 7.21 -11.97 -3.20
C SER A 198 6.29 -11.83 -2.00
N GLY A 199 6.49 -12.65 -1.00
CA GLY A 199 5.74 -12.58 0.26
C GLY A 199 6.65 -12.85 1.44
N ALA A 200 6.46 -12.10 2.52
CA ALA A 200 7.16 -12.35 3.77
C ALA A 200 6.33 -11.88 4.97
N TYR A 201 6.53 -12.49 6.09
CA TYR A 201 5.99 -12.04 7.36
C TYR A 201 6.95 -12.40 8.51
N ALA A 202 6.92 -11.57 9.54
CA ALA A 202 7.57 -11.86 10.79
C ALA A 202 6.69 -11.39 11.95
N THR A 203 6.65 -12.16 13.03
CA THR A 203 5.94 -11.79 14.25
C THR A 203 6.80 -12.00 15.47
N VAL A 204 6.71 -11.08 16.40
CA VAL A 204 7.09 -11.28 17.80
C VAL A 204 5.80 -11.24 18.58
N ASN A 205 5.48 -12.31 19.31
CA ASN A 205 4.20 -12.48 19.98
C ASN A 205 4.39 -12.48 21.48
N LYS A 206 3.98 -11.39 22.14
CA LYS A 206 3.98 -11.17 23.58
C LYS A 206 5.27 -11.65 24.27
N LEU A 207 6.41 -11.21 23.74
CA LEU A 207 7.72 -11.56 24.29
C LEU A 207 7.92 -10.77 25.59
N SER A 208 7.85 -11.47 26.73
CA SER A 208 8.01 -10.92 28.06
C SER A 208 9.39 -11.20 28.63
N TYR A 209 9.89 -10.32 29.47
CA TYR A 209 11.18 -10.46 30.13
C TYR A 209 11.15 -9.85 31.54
N LEU A 210 12.04 -10.31 32.38
CA LEU A 210 12.22 -9.82 33.74
C LEU A 210 13.64 -9.26 33.93
N GLU A 211 13.73 -8.18 34.65
CA GLU A 211 14.98 -7.60 35.13
C GLU A 211 15.43 -8.36 36.38
N SER A 212 16.69 -8.80 36.40
CA SER A 212 17.31 -9.38 37.59
C SER A 212 18.64 -8.67 37.84
N THR A 213 18.87 -8.31 39.11
CA THR A 213 20.08 -7.62 39.53
C THR A 213 20.77 -8.48 40.60
N ASN A 214 22.03 -8.76 40.42
CA ASN A 214 22.85 -9.49 41.40
C ASN A 214 23.73 -8.58 42.28
N GLY A 215 23.30 -7.31 42.43
CA GLY A 215 23.95 -6.27 43.21
C GLY A 215 24.93 -5.39 42.44
N ILE A 216 25.55 -5.89 41.38
CA ILE A 216 26.52 -5.15 40.55
C ILE A 216 26.02 -5.06 39.10
N ASP A 217 25.54 -6.17 38.54
CA ASP A 217 25.12 -6.26 37.15
C ASP A 217 23.61 -6.49 37.05
N THR A 218 22.99 -5.81 36.11
CA THR A 218 21.59 -6.01 35.73
C THR A 218 21.54 -6.82 34.44
N ALA A 219 20.73 -7.87 34.42
CA ALA A 219 20.46 -8.68 33.24
C ALA A 219 18.95 -8.79 33.00
N TYR A 220 18.56 -8.91 31.75
CA TYR A 220 17.16 -9.11 31.34
C TYR A 220 17.01 -10.56 30.83
N THR A 221 16.12 -11.31 31.47
CA THR A 221 15.87 -12.70 31.13
C THR A 221 14.50 -12.85 30.49
N LEU A 222 14.42 -13.44 29.31
CA LEU A 222 13.16 -13.77 28.66
C LEU A 222 12.39 -14.80 29.50
N THR A 223 11.08 -14.60 29.67
CA THR A 223 10.21 -15.44 30.49
C THR A 223 9.12 -16.15 29.71
N ALA A 224 8.55 -15.47 28.72
CA ALA A 224 7.47 -16.01 27.89
C ALA A 224 7.44 -15.35 26.52
N GLY A 225 6.71 -15.97 25.61
CA GLY A 225 6.46 -15.43 24.29
C GLY A 225 6.79 -16.40 23.18
N GLY A 226 6.70 -15.89 21.95
CA GLY A 226 7.01 -16.63 20.74
C GLY A 226 7.39 -15.72 19.61
N ALA A 227 7.84 -16.30 18.53
CA ALA A 227 8.15 -15.61 17.29
C ALA A 227 7.75 -16.49 16.10
N SER A 228 7.53 -15.88 14.96
CA SER A 228 7.45 -16.63 13.71
C SER A 228 7.99 -15.79 12.57
N PHE A 229 8.56 -16.45 11.58
CA PHE A 229 8.84 -15.83 10.31
C PHE A 229 8.57 -16.80 9.17
N GLY A 230 8.27 -16.24 8.02
CA GLY A 230 8.14 -16.98 6.78
C GLY A 230 8.24 -16.05 5.60
N TYR A 231 8.72 -16.59 4.50
CA TYR A 231 8.86 -15.87 3.23
C TYR A 231 8.66 -16.81 2.05
N SER A 232 8.43 -16.23 0.89
CA SER A 232 8.17 -17.01 -0.33
C SER A 232 9.44 -17.70 -0.83
N SER A 233 9.32 -19.00 -1.18
CA SER A 233 10.42 -19.88 -1.56
C SER A 233 11.22 -19.45 -2.79
N ASN A 234 10.69 -18.55 -3.61
CA ASN A 234 11.45 -17.97 -4.73
C ASN A 234 12.65 -17.11 -4.28
N TYR A 235 12.76 -16.76 -3.01
CA TYR A 235 13.97 -16.16 -2.44
C TYR A 235 15.05 -17.16 -2.06
N ASP A 236 14.72 -18.44 -1.89
CA ASP A 236 15.69 -19.47 -1.47
C ASP A 236 16.83 -19.62 -2.50
N GLU A 237 16.50 -19.60 -3.80
CA GLU A 237 17.48 -19.70 -4.87
C GLU A 237 18.37 -18.45 -4.96
N THR A 238 17.84 -17.27 -4.65
CA THR A 238 18.61 -16.03 -4.58
C THR A 238 19.64 -16.08 -3.46
N ILE A 239 19.29 -16.69 -2.33
CA ILE A 239 20.21 -16.89 -1.19
C ILE A 239 21.30 -17.90 -1.53
N ALA A 240 20.99 -18.91 -2.32
CA ALA A 240 21.96 -19.92 -2.79
C ALA A 240 22.94 -19.41 -3.87
N GLY A 241 22.84 -18.13 -4.28
CA GLY A 241 23.75 -17.54 -5.25
C GLY A 241 23.42 -17.84 -6.72
N THR A 242 22.31 -18.52 -6.98
CA THR A 242 21.77 -18.67 -8.34
C THR A 242 20.91 -17.47 -8.66
N ALA A 243 21.26 -16.71 -9.70
CA ALA A 243 20.50 -15.55 -10.12
C ALA A 243 19.16 -15.97 -10.70
N ASN A 244 18.08 -15.83 -9.95
CA ASN A 244 16.72 -15.94 -10.47
C ASN A 244 16.46 -14.84 -11.49
N THR A 245 16.06 -15.21 -12.68
CA THR A 245 15.53 -14.25 -13.65
C THR A 245 14.16 -13.76 -13.18
N GLY A 246 13.74 -12.55 -13.57
CA GLY A 246 12.40 -12.05 -13.24
C GLY A 246 11.27 -12.98 -13.72
N THR A 247 11.52 -13.77 -14.79
CA THR A 247 10.61 -14.79 -15.31
C THR A 247 10.45 -15.96 -14.34
N ASP A 248 11.50 -16.39 -13.64
CA ASP A 248 11.46 -17.49 -12.69
C ASP A 248 10.65 -17.11 -11.45
N PHE A 249 10.79 -15.88 -10.96
CA PHE A 249 9.96 -15.33 -9.89
C PHE A 249 8.47 -15.41 -10.23
N VAL A 250 8.09 -15.06 -11.47
CA VAL A 250 6.68 -15.11 -11.91
C VAL A 250 6.23 -16.55 -12.11
N LYS A 251 7.05 -17.42 -12.72
CA LYS A 251 6.71 -18.83 -12.95
C LYS A 251 6.39 -19.58 -11.65
N ASN A 252 7.23 -19.42 -10.64
CA ASN A 252 7.14 -20.13 -9.38
C ASN A 252 6.06 -19.57 -8.44
N GLY A 253 5.45 -18.43 -8.79
CA GLY A 253 4.37 -17.83 -8.03
C GLY A 253 3.08 -18.66 -8.08
N LYS A 254 2.27 -18.60 -7.02
CA LYS A 254 0.91 -19.16 -6.98
C LYS A 254 -0.10 -18.21 -7.59
N THR A 255 -1.14 -18.76 -8.20
CA THR A 255 -2.28 -17.99 -8.72
C THR A 255 -3.39 -17.95 -7.69
N SER A 256 -4.02 -16.79 -7.52
CA SER A 256 -5.17 -16.57 -6.65
C SER A 256 -6.14 -15.59 -7.29
N LEU A 257 -7.40 -15.61 -6.86
CA LEU A 257 -8.44 -14.73 -7.37
C LEU A 257 -8.72 -13.61 -6.38
N GLY A 258 -9.19 -12.50 -6.92
CA GLY A 258 -9.70 -11.36 -6.15
C GLY A 258 -10.89 -10.75 -6.86
N LEU A 259 -11.65 -9.96 -6.11
CA LEU A 259 -12.88 -9.34 -6.57
C LEU A 259 -12.95 -7.89 -6.06
N SER A 260 -13.44 -7.01 -6.92
CA SER A 260 -13.89 -5.66 -6.52
C SER A 260 -15.26 -5.38 -7.13
N MET A 261 -16.11 -4.66 -6.40
CA MET A 261 -17.44 -4.30 -6.86
C MET A 261 -17.79 -2.88 -6.45
N GLY A 262 -18.66 -2.23 -7.20
CA GLY A 262 -19.09 -0.89 -6.87
C GLY A 262 -20.32 -0.44 -7.63
N ALA A 263 -20.84 0.70 -7.18
CA ALA A 263 -21.95 1.40 -7.80
C ALA A 263 -21.67 2.90 -7.81
N GLU A 264 -22.18 3.60 -8.83
CA GLU A 264 -22.19 5.07 -8.90
C GLU A 264 -23.58 5.58 -9.21
N TYR A 265 -23.98 6.63 -8.52
CA TYR A 265 -25.24 7.32 -8.71
C TYR A 265 -24.96 8.76 -9.14
N LEU A 266 -25.44 9.12 -10.34
CA LEU A 266 -25.33 10.45 -10.92
C LEU A 266 -26.67 11.15 -10.83
N LEU A 267 -26.71 12.33 -10.24
CA LEU A 267 -27.83 13.26 -10.26
C LEU A 267 -27.60 14.34 -11.30
N TYR A 268 -28.61 14.71 -12.05
CA TYR A 268 -28.54 15.75 -13.09
C TYR A 268 -29.40 16.97 -12.70
N ASN A 269 -28.97 18.15 -13.10
CA ASN A 269 -29.81 19.34 -13.04
C ASN A 269 -30.86 19.27 -14.17
N THR A 270 -32.11 19.54 -13.85
CA THR A 270 -33.22 19.47 -14.80
C THR A 270 -33.07 20.45 -15.97
N GLU A 271 -32.34 21.56 -15.79
CA GLU A 271 -32.07 22.55 -16.83
C GLU A 271 -30.96 22.15 -17.81
N ALA A 272 -30.10 21.17 -17.45
CA ALA A 272 -28.95 20.75 -18.25
C ALA A 272 -29.28 19.62 -19.25
N HIS A 273 -30.51 19.18 -19.34
CA HIS A 273 -30.96 18.14 -20.28
C HIS A 273 -31.18 18.68 -21.71
N SER A 274 -30.28 19.50 -22.22
CA SER A 274 -30.17 19.60 -23.66
C SER A 274 -29.52 18.32 -24.16
N PHE A 275 -30.14 17.66 -25.13
CA PHE A 275 -29.78 16.37 -25.71
C PHE A 275 -28.36 16.24 -26.30
N GLN A 276 -27.50 17.24 -26.06
CA GLN A 276 -26.26 17.49 -26.80
C GLN A 276 -24.96 17.20 -26.08
N THR A 277 -25.00 16.81 -24.80
CA THR A 277 -23.79 16.80 -23.99
C THR A 277 -23.45 15.40 -23.45
N ASN A 278 -22.16 15.13 -23.33
CA ASN A 278 -21.63 13.90 -22.75
C ASN A 278 -22.16 13.74 -21.30
N HIS A 279 -23.03 12.78 -21.07
CA HIS A 279 -23.68 12.53 -19.77
C HIS A 279 -22.67 12.40 -18.61
N ALA A 280 -21.45 11.94 -18.91
CA ALA A 280 -20.39 11.79 -17.93
C ALA A 280 -19.88 13.14 -17.37
N LEU A 281 -20.18 14.27 -18.03
CA LEU A 281 -19.75 15.62 -17.62
C LEU A 281 -20.87 16.47 -17.05
N ASN A 282 -22.15 16.10 -17.25
CA ASN A 282 -23.30 16.96 -16.95
C ASN A 282 -24.02 16.63 -15.65
N TYR A 283 -23.40 15.90 -14.74
CA TYR A 283 -23.99 15.65 -13.44
C TYR A 283 -23.97 16.89 -12.52
N ALA A 284 -24.97 17.02 -11.66
CA ALA A 284 -24.99 18.00 -10.58
C ALA A 284 -24.27 17.46 -9.32
N LEU A 285 -24.38 16.13 -9.13
CA LEU A 285 -23.72 15.40 -8.04
C LEU A 285 -23.50 13.96 -8.49
N LYS A 286 -22.32 13.41 -8.18
CA LYS A 286 -21.99 12.00 -8.36
C LYS A 286 -21.61 11.40 -7.02
N ILE A 287 -22.19 10.26 -6.66
CA ILE A 287 -21.89 9.52 -5.44
C ILE A 287 -21.50 8.11 -5.85
N GLY A 288 -20.31 7.68 -5.47
CA GLY A 288 -19.79 6.34 -5.72
C GLY A 288 -19.54 5.58 -4.43
N VAL A 289 -19.90 4.30 -4.39
CA VAL A 289 -19.55 3.37 -3.32
C VAL A 289 -18.91 2.14 -3.90
N SER A 290 -17.87 1.62 -3.23
CA SER A 290 -17.23 0.39 -3.69
C SER A 290 -16.59 -0.40 -2.55
N ILE A 291 -16.47 -1.73 -2.77
CA ILE A 291 -15.63 -2.62 -1.97
C ILE A 291 -14.56 -3.17 -2.89
N MET A 292 -13.32 -2.89 -2.54
CA MET A 292 -12.16 -3.16 -3.38
C MET A 292 -11.28 -4.24 -2.78
N ASP A 293 -10.56 -4.96 -3.65
CA ASP A 293 -9.49 -5.88 -3.28
C ASP A 293 -9.91 -7.00 -2.30
N ILE A 294 -11.11 -7.57 -2.47
CA ILE A 294 -11.57 -8.76 -1.74
C ILE A 294 -10.71 -9.95 -2.16
N GLY A 295 -10.18 -10.71 -1.18
CA GLY A 295 -9.39 -11.91 -1.42
C GLY A 295 -8.00 -11.86 -0.81
N GLY A 296 -7.13 -12.78 -1.24
CA GLY A 296 -5.76 -12.90 -0.75
C GLY A 296 -4.79 -13.36 -1.83
N VAL A 297 -3.52 -13.19 -1.58
CA VAL A 297 -2.44 -13.69 -2.42
C VAL A 297 -1.76 -14.84 -1.70
N SER A 298 -1.68 -16.00 -2.36
CA SER A 298 -1.06 -17.21 -1.82
C SER A 298 0.38 -17.35 -2.28
N TYR A 299 1.25 -17.77 -1.37
CA TYR A 299 2.68 -17.94 -1.57
C TYR A 299 3.10 -19.37 -1.17
N LYS A 300 4.14 -19.89 -1.80
CA LYS A 300 4.82 -21.09 -1.34
C LYS A 300 5.83 -20.70 -0.27
N ASN A 301 5.77 -21.32 0.92
CA ASN A 301 6.74 -21.05 1.99
C ASN A 301 8.13 -21.57 1.63
N SER A 302 9.16 -20.84 2.05
CA SER A 302 10.50 -21.38 2.18
C SER A 302 10.53 -22.49 3.23
N VAL A 303 11.39 -23.47 3.06
CA VAL A 303 11.61 -24.58 4.01
C VAL A 303 12.16 -24.10 5.37
N THR A 304 12.74 -22.92 5.43
CA THR A 304 13.27 -22.31 6.66
C THR A 304 12.19 -21.58 7.47
N SER A 305 11.00 -21.33 6.88
CA SER A 305 9.90 -20.66 7.55
C SER A 305 9.44 -21.45 8.78
N SER A 306 9.42 -20.78 9.94
CA SER A 306 9.25 -21.48 11.23
C SER A 306 8.44 -20.66 12.24
N LEU A 307 7.73 -21.40 13.10
CA LEU A 307 7.05 -20.90 14.29
C LEU A 307 7.84 -21.34 15.53
N PHE A 308 8.09 -20.42 16.43
CA PHE A 308 8.83 -20.60 17.67
C PHE A 308 7.91 -20.27 18.85
N ASN A 309 7.77 -21.22 19.81
CA ASN A 309 6.93 -21.03 20.98
C ASN A 309 7.67 -21.37 22.28
N GLY A 310 7.27 -20.66 23.33
CA GLY A 310 7.86 -20.77 24.65
C GLY A 310 9.33 -20.33 24.65
N VAL A 311 9.81 -19.85 25.75
CA VAL A 311 11.22 -19.45 25.90
C VAL A 311 11.95 -20.51 26.71
N ARG A 312 13.18 -20.87 26.32
CA ARG A 312 14.03 -21.77 27.12
C ARG A 312 14.44 -21.07 28.42
N PRO A 313 14.64 -21.82 29.50
CA PRO A 313 15.14 -21.27 30.76
C PRO A 313 16.47 -20.51 30.59
N ASN A 314 16.68 -19.49 31.42
CA ASN A 314 17.93 -18.72 31.49
C ASN A 314 18.36 -18.01 30.20
N MET A 315 17.41 -17.60 29.35
CA MET A 315 17.70 -16.81 28.16
C MET A 315 17.91 -15.34 28.53
N THR A 316 19.13 -15.01 28.93
CA THR A 316 19.55 -13.65 29.27
C THR A 316 19.91 -12.82 28.06
N ASP A 317 19.82 -11.49 28.16
CA ASP A 317 20.16 -10.54 27.08
C ASP A 317 21.59 -10.72 26.51
N PRO A 318 22.67 -11.00 27.30
CA PRO A 318 23.97 -11.28 26.73
C PRO A 318 24.00 -12.58 25.92
N LEU A 319 23.25 -13.60 26.36
CA LEU A 319 23.15 -14.88 25.65
C LEU A 319 22.39 -14.72 24.34
N ILE A 320 21.27 -13.98 24.35
CA ILE A 320 20.49 -13.67 23.15
C ILE A 320 21.36 -12.89 22.16
N SER A 321 22.03 -11.83 22.61
CA SER A 321 22.94 -11.05 21.75
C SER A 321 23.97 -11.93 21.07
N ARG A 322 24.63 -12.82 21.82
CA ARG A 322 25.65 -13.74 21.26
C ARG A 322 25.06 -14.70 20.22
N LYS A 323 23.83 -15.22 20.46
CA LYS A 323 23.16 -16.15 19.53
C LYS A 323 22.66 -15.46 18.26
N THR A 324 22.35 -14.17 18.32
CA THR A 324 21.74 -13.42 17.21
C THR A 324 22.71 -12.49 16.48
N THR A 325 23.97 -12.42 16.92
CA THR A 325 24.99 -11.62 16.26
C THR A 325 25.67 -12.39 15.13
N GLY A 326 25.92 -11.74 13.99
CA GLY A 326 26.67 -12.29 12.87
C GLY A 326 25.89 -13.26 11.97
N LEU A 327 24.57 -13.33 12.11
CA LEU A 327 23.71 -14.14 11.24
C LEU A 327 23.74 -13.57 9.80
N GLN A 328 23.97 -14.45 8.81
CA GLN A 328 24.12 -14.08 7.41
C GLN A 328 22.97 -14.53 6.51
N ASN A 329 22.19 -15.54 6.94
CA ASN A 329 21.11 -16.10 6.16
C ASN A 329 19.94 -16.58 7.05
N SER A 330 18.85 -16.97 6.42
CA SER A 330 17.62 -17.43 7.09
C SER A 330 17.77 -18.75 7.82
N ASP A 331 18.65 -19.65 7.36
CA ASP A 331 18.92 -20.92 8.06
C ASP A 331 19.59 -20.66 9.40
N GLN A 332 20.63 -19.81 9.39
CA GLN A 332 21.31 -19.41 10.63
C GLN A 332 20.35 -18.69 11.59
N LEU A 333 19.44 -17.86 11.07
CA LEU A 333 18.40 -17.22 11.88
C LEU A 333 17.46 -18.25 12.51
N ARG A 334 16.94 -19.21 11.72
CA ARG A 334 16.07 -20.30 12.22
C ARG A 334 16.78 -21.08 13.31
N ASP A 335 18.00 -21.54 13.06
CA ASP A 335 18.78 -22.37 13.97
C ASP A 335 19.13 -21.63 15.26
N SER A 336 19.47 -20.36 15.15
CA SER A 336 19.70 -19.48 16.30
C SER A 336 18.43 -19.34 17.15
N LEU A 337 17.29 -19.01 16.53
CA LEU A 337 16.01 -18.88 17.23
C LEU A 337 15.57 -20.22 17.85
N ALA A 338 15.81 -21.36 17.21
CA ALA A 338 15.55 -22.69 17.77
C ALA A 338 16.34 -22.98 19.06
N THR A 339 17.44 -22.29 19.28
CA THR A 339 18.21 -22.38 20.55
C THR A 339 17.70 -21.44 21.64
N ILE A 340 16.89 -20.43 21.29
CA ILE A 340 16.28 -19.47 22.23
C ILE A 340 14.92 -19.96 22.70
N PHE A 341 14.11 -20.48 21.78
CA PHE A 341 12.75 -20.94 22.05
C PHE A 341 12.69 -22.45 22.39
N ALA A 342 11.68 -22.83 23.16
CA ALA A 342 11.52 -24.20 23.64
C ALA A 342 11.08 -25.17 22.53
N SER A 343 10.25 -24.70 21.59
CA SER A 343 9.80 -25.48 20.45
C SER A 343 9.92 -24.71 19.15
N THR A 344 10.24 -25.45 18.08
CA THR A 344 10.30 -24.95 16.70
C THR A 344 9.44 -25.85 15.82
N THR A 345 8.48 -25.27 15.13
CA THR A 345 7.58 -25.98 14.22
C THR A 345 7.73 -25.41 12.81
N PRO A 346 8.02 -26.23 11.79
CA PRO A 346 8.01 -25.78 10.39
C PRO A 346 6.65 -25.21 10.01
N MET A 347 6.65 -24.20 9.18
CA MET A 347 5.42 -23.62 8.65
C MET A 347 4.82 -24.52 7.56
N PRO A 348 3.49 -24.45 7.34
CA PRO A 348 2.83 -25.15 6.23
C PRO A 348 3.46 -24.79 4.88
N GLU A 349 3.37 -25.69 3.90
CA GLU A 349 3.92 -25.48 2.53
C GLU A 349 3.50 -24.15 1.89
N THR A 350 2.35 -23.63 2.27
CA THR A 350 1.81 -22.40 1.71
C THR A 350 1.29 -21.45 2.79
N PHE A 351 1.36 -20.16 2.51
CA PHE A 351 0.70 -19.14 3.30
C PHE A 351 -0.05 -18.15 2.40
N THR A 352 -1.04 -17.51 2.97
CA THR A 352 -1.83 -16.48 2.28
C THR A 352 -1.74 -15.18 3.05
N ILE A 353 -1.51 -14.09 2.31
CA ILE A 353 -1.63 -12.72 2.82
C ILE A 353 -2.89 -12.11 2.23
N THR A 354 -3.83 -11.73 3.10
CA THR A 354 -5.08 -11.09 2.67
C THR A 354 -4.79 -9.71 2.08
N LYS A 355 -5.40 -9.41 0.94
CA LYS A 355 -5.27 -8.12 0.23
C LYS A 355 -5.84 -6.97 1.10
N PRO A 356 -5.47 -5.70 0.82
CA PRO A 356 -5.98 -4.54 1.56
C PRO A 356 -7.43 -4.25 1.18
N THR A 357 -8.35 -5.14 1.60
CA THR A 357 -9.79 -4.95 1.34
C THR A 357 -10.24 -3.63 1.94
N ARG A 358 -10.81 -2.76 1.11
CA ARG A 358 -11.21 -1.41 1.49
C ARG A 358 -12.61 -1.08 0.99
N PHE A 359 -13.33 -0.34 1.81
CA PHE A 359 -14.55 0.36 1.42
C PHE A 359 -14.17 1.77 0.97
N ASN A 360 -14.69 2.21 -0.19
CA ASN A 360 -14.56 3.58 -0.65
C ASN A 360 -15.94 4.23 -0.79
N LEU A 361 -16.00 5.51 -0.39
CA LEU A 361 -17.11 6.42 -0.67
C LEU A 361 -16.54 7.64 -1.37
N ASN A 362 -17.00 7.92 -2.56
CA ASN A 362 -16.57 9.08 -3.35
C ASN A 362 -17.77 9.98 -3.65
N ILE A 363 -17.60 11.27 -3.45
CA ILE A 363 -18.61 12.30 -3.77
C ILE A 363 -17.93 13.33 -4.65
N ASP A 364 -18.50 13.59 -5.81
CA ASP A 364 -17.97 14.53 -6.77
C ASP A 364 -19.03 15.53 -7.24
N LYS A 365 -18.70 16.82 -7.17
CA LYS A 365 -19.62 17.90 -7.48
C LYS A 365 -18.95 18.95 -8.38
N PRO A 366 -19.51 19.25 -9.57
CA PRO A 366 -19.12 20.42 -10.32
C PRO A 366 -19.58 21.70 -9.57
N ILE A 367 -18.70 22.72 -9.53
CA ILE A 367 -18.97 24.00 -8.86
C ILE A 367 -19.16 25.13 -9.91
N GLY A 368 -18.69 24.89 -11.12
CA GLY A 368 -18.74 25.84 -12.24
C GLY A 368 -18.14 25.21 -13.49
N ASN A 369 -17.83 26.04 -14.48
CA ASN A 369 -17.22 25.59 -15.72
C ASN A 369 -15.83 24.98 -15.42
N ASP A 370 -15.69 23.65 -15.63
CA ASP A 370 -14.45 22.88 -15.44
C ASP A 370 -13.88 22.86 -14.00
N PHE A 371 -14.58 23.44 -13.01
CA PHE A 371 -14.22 23.36 -11.60
C PHE A 371 -15.05 22.30 -10.88
N TYR A 372 -14.39 21.46 -10.12
CA TYR A 372 -14.99 20.35 -9.38
C TYR A 372 -14.47 20.30 -7.95
N PHE A 373 -15.28 19.75 -7.08
CA PHE A 373 -14.93 19.45 -5.70
C PHE A 373 -15.18 17.96 -5.45
N ASN A 374 -14.13 17.22 -5.14
CA ASN A 374 -14.21 15.81 -4.85
C ASN A 374 -13.92 15.54 -3.37
N ALA A 375 -14.70 14.66 -2.75
CA ALA A 375 -14.44 14.10 -1.43
C ALA A 375 -14.40 12.58 -1.52
N ASP A 376 -13.32 11.98 -1.04
CA ASP A 376 -13.09 10.53 -1.06
C ASP A 376 -12.78 10.04 0.36
N LEU A 377 -13.53 9.03 0.81
CA LEU A 377 -13.28 8.30 2.05
C LEU A 377 -12.87 6.88 1.70
N THR A 378 -11.69 6.47 2.14
CA THR A 378 -11.21 5.08 2.06
C THR A 378 -11.08 4.51 3.46
N VAL A 379 -11.77 3.39 3.73
CA VAL A 379 -11.69 2.66 4.99
C VAL A 379 -11.12 1.27 4.73
N ASN A 380 -9.95 0.97 5.28
CA ASN A 380 -9.35 -0.36 5.23
C ASN A 380 -10.08 -1.26 6.24
N MET A 381 -10.72 -2.32 5.76
CA MET A 381 -11.51 -3.24 6.58
C MET A 381 -10.66 -4.11 7.52
N HIS A 382 -9.33 -4.07 7.37
CA HIS A 382 -8.38 -4.83 8.18
C HIS A 382 -7.58 -3.97 9.15
N ALA A 383 -7.81 -2.68 9.21
CA ALA A 383 -7.06 -1.74 10.05
C ALA A 383 -7.08 -2.13 11.54
N SER A 384 -8.22 -2.63 12.04
CA SER A 384 -8.43 -3.08 13.43
C SER A 384 -8.13 -4.56 13.68
N ALA A 385 -7.72 -5.32 12.67
CA ALA A 385 -7.42 -6.75 12.85
C ALA A 385 -6.20 -6.96 13.77
N GLY A 386 -6.26 -8.00 14.63
CA GLY A 386 -5.15 -8.35 15.54
C GLY A 386 -3.81 -8.52 14.82
N LEU A 387 -2.70 -8.22 15.49
CA LEU A 387 -1.35 -8.19 14.90
C LEU A 387 -0.92 -9.53 14.30
N THR A 388 -1.39 -10.65 14.84
CA THR A 388 -0.99 -12.01 14.42
C THR A 388 -1.57 -12.46 13.08
N LYS A 389 -2.52 -11.69 12.48
CA LYS A 389 -3.15 -12.08 11.21
C LYS A 389 -2.37 -11.53 10.02
N ARG A 390 -1.99 -12.41 9.08
CA ARG A 390 -1.27 -12.11 7.84
C ARG A 390 -2.18 -11.35 6.87
N ARG A 391 -2.25 -10.03 7.02
CA ARG A 391 -3.09 -9.15 6.21
C ARG A 391 -2.31 -7.90 5.83
N VAL A 392 -2.48 -7.47 4.60
CA VAL A 392 -2.06 -6.13 4.22
C VAL A 392 -2.96 -5.14 4.96
N ARG A 393 -2.34 -4.23 5.68
CA ARG A 393 -3.02 -3.11 6.32
C ARG A 393 -2.62 -1.83 5.61
N ASP A 394 -3.61 -1.04 5.29
CA ASP A 394 -3.44 0.29 4.75
C ASP A 394 -4.13 1.30 5.67
N LEU A 395 -3.84 2.58 5.49
CA LEU A 395 -4.42 3.63 6.32
C LEU A 395 -5.84 3.94 5.87
N ASN A 396 -6.71 4.24 6.84
CA ASN A 396 -7.95 4.92 6.53
C ASN A 396 -7.64 6.37 6.17
N LEU A 397 -8.28 6.88 5.13
CA LEU A 397 -7.92 8.15 4.53
C LEU A 397 -9.17 8.91 4.08
N ILE A 398 -9.23 10.18 4.45
CA ILE A 398 -10.17 11.15 3.87
C ILE A 398 -9.35 12.04 2.96
N THR A 399 -9.81 12.23 1.73
CA THR A 399 -9.18 13.13 0.75
C THR A 399 -10.22 14.10 0.25
N VAL A 400 -9.90 15.39 0.25
CA VAL A 400 -10.72 16.43 -0.37
C VAL A 400 -9.88 17.08 -1.47
N THR A 401 -10.41 17.12 -2.68
CA THR A 401 -9.67 17.59 -3.87
C THR A 401 -10.49 18.63 -4.63
N PRO A 402 -10.32 19.92 -4.38
CA PRO A 402 -10.68 20.94 -5.37
C PRO A 402 -9.82 20.75 -6.61
N ARG A 403 -10.44 20.79 -7.79
CA ARG A 403 -9.74 20.66 -9.06
C ARG A 403 -10.34 21.52 -10.16
N TYR A 404 -9.46 22.00 -11.01
CA TYR A 404 -9.81 22.49 -12.34
C TYR A 404 -9.42 21.41 -13.35
N GLU A 405 -10.35 20.94 -14.17
CA GLU A 405 -10.05 19.85 -15.09
C GLU A 405 -10.83 19.95 -16.39
N THR A 406 -10.08 19.93 -17.49
CA THR A 406 -10.56 19.83 -18.86
C THR A 406 -10.05 18.54 -19.50
N LEU A 407 -10.39 18.33 -20.78
CA LEU A 407 -9.88 17.19 -21.55
C LEU A 407 -8.34 17.12 -21.56
N HIS A 408 -7.67 18.26 -21.76
CA HIS A 408 -6.22 18.33 -21.98
C HIS A 408 -5.41 18.93 -20.84
N PHE A 409 -6.07 19.61 -19.92
CA PHE A 409 -5.40 20.30 -18.83
C PHE A 409 -6.14 20.07 -17.52
N GLY A 410 -5.39 19.91 -16.43
CA GLY A 410 -5.96 19.80 -15.09
C GLY A 410 -4.98 20.22 -14.02
N VAL A 411 -5.52 20.82 -12.96
CA VAL A 411 -4.80 21.12 -11.71
C VAL A 411 -5.62 20.58 -10.56
N PHE A 412 -4.96 19.82 -9.68
CA PHE A 412 -5.59 19.15 -8.56
C PHE A 412 -4.85 19.53 -7.27
N VAL A 413 -5.59 19.85 -6.21
CA VAL A 413 -5.02 20.25 -4.91
C VAL A 413 -5.61 19.34 -3.81
N PRO A 414 -5.15 18.08 -3.69
CA PRO A 414 -5.66 17.17 -2.67
C PRO A 414 -5.19 17.55 -1.27
N VAL A 415 -6.14 17.66 -0.34
CA VAL A 415 -5.92 17.72 1.09
C VAL A 415 -6.30 16.36 1.66
N GLN A 416 -5.39 15.71 2.36
CA GLN A 416 -5.55 14.34 2.87
C GLN A 416 -5.33 14.29 4.37
N TYR A 417 -6.19 13.55 5.06
CA TYR A 417 -6.07 13.27 6.48
C TYR A 417 -6.19 11.76 6.72
N ASN A 418 -5.25 11.18 7.45
CA ASN A 418 -5.23 9.76 7.74
C ASN A 418 -5.46 9.46 9.22
N THR A 419 -5.76 8.21 9.56
CA THR A 419 -6.01 7.74 10.93
C THR A 419 -4.79 7.79 11.85
N GLN A 420 -3.62 8.15 11.35
CA GLN A 420 -2.42 8.41 12.14
C GLN A 420 -2.28 9.88 12.54
N GLY A 421 -3.30 10.70 12.27
CA GLY A 421 -3.31 12.13 12.60
C GLY A 421 -2.46 12.99 11.65
N GLN A 422 -2.07 12.48 10.49
CA GLN A 422 -1.25 13.22 9.53
C GLN A 422 -2.13 13.95 8.53
N LEU A 423 -1.95 15.27 8.44
CA LEU A 423 -2.53 16.13 7.41
C LEU A 423 -1.50 16.38 6.31
N MET A 424 -1.86 16.12 5.07
CA MET A 424 -1.00 16.29 3.91
C MET A 424 -1.70 17.15 2.86
N LEU A 425 -0.99 18.17 2.37
CA LEU A 425 -1.39 18.97 1.24
C LEU A 425 -0.58 18.53 0.01
N GLY A 426 -1.26 18.04 -1.00
CA GLY A 426 -0.67 17.59 -2.26
C GLY A 426 -0.92 18.53 -3.41
N GLY A 427 -0.38 18.17 -4.56
CA GLY A 427 -0.61 18.85 -5.83
C GLY A 427 -0.43 17.92 -7.02
N ALA A 428 -1.22 18.12 -8.07
CA ALA A 428 -1.02 17.43 -9.33
C ALA A 428 -1.35 18.32 -10.53
N ILE A 429 -0.70 18.01 -11.64
CA ILE A 429 -0.91 18.67 -12.92
C ILE A 429 -1.10 17.59 -14.00
N LYS A 430 -2.13 17.79 -14.83
CA LYS A 430 -2.39 17.03 -16.05
C LYS A 430 -2.08 17.92 -17.26
N LEU A 431 -1.24 17.42 -18.15
CA LEU A 431 -0.85 18.07 -19.40
C LEU A 431 -1.02 17.07 -20.57
N GLY A 432 -2.14 17.17 -21.26
CA GLY A 432 -2.49 16.21 -22.31
C GLY A 432 -2.51 14.77 -21.78
N PRO A 433 -1.63 13.88 -22.29
CA PRO A 433 -1.58 12.48 -21.87
C PRO A 433 -0.87 12.26 -20.53
N LEU A 434 -0.13 13.26 -20.05
CA LEU A 434 0.72 13.13 -18.86
C LEU A 434 0.03 13.73 -17.63
N THR A 435 -0.03 12.96 -16.55
CA THR A 435 -0.41 13.44 -15.22
C THR A 435 0.70 13.15 -14.22
N VAL A 436 1.11 14.15 -13.47
CA VAL A 436 2.16 14.04 -12.43
C VAL A 436 1.66 14.70 -11.15
N GLY A 437 1.92 14.10 -10.02
CA GLY A 437 1.52 14.68 -8.73
C GLY A 437 2.32 14.20 -7.53
N VAL A 438 2.14 14.94 -6.42
CA VAL A 438 2.74 14.67 -5.10
C VAL A 438 1.69 14.83 -3.99
N HIS A 439 1.66 13.98 -2.94
CA HIS A 439 0.71 14.09 -1.79
C HIS A 439 1.13 15.15 -0.79
N ARG A 440 2.40 15.43 -0.72
CA ARG A 440 2.95 16.36 0.26
C ARG A 440 3.86 17.34 -0.46
N LEU A 441 3.36 18.58 -0.66
CA LEU A 441 4.13 19.63 -1.33
C LEU A 441 5.43 19.98 -0.58
N SER A 442 5.49 19.74 0.74
CA SER A 442 6.72 19.95 1.50
C SER A 442 7.90 19.07 1.05
N TRP A 443 7.65 17.97 0.33
CA TRP A 443 8.72 17.19 -0.31
C TRP A 443 9.46 17.96 -1.40
N LEU A 444 8.78 18.93 -2.03
CA LEU A 444 9.37 19.79 -3.06
C LEU A 444 10.06 21.02 -2.47
N THR A 445 9.63 21.48 -1.28
CA THR A 445 10.10 22.73 -0.69
C THR A 445 11.03 22.54 0.51
N ASN A 446 10.93 21.44 1.23
CA ASN A 446 11.71 21.13 2.43
C ASN A 446 12.01 19.63 2.51
N SER A 447 12.70 19.10 1.49
CA SER A 447 13.01 17.67 1.40
C SER A 447 14.02 17.20 2.46
N SER A 448 14.83 18.10 3.00
CA SER A 448 15.89 17.78 3.97
C SER A 448 15.39 17.65 5.42
N ASN A 449 14.16 18.11 5.74
CA ASN A 449 13.63 18.08 7.10
C ASN A 449 12.17 17.64 7.10
N MET A 450 11.90 16.49 7.69
CA MET A 450 10.55 15.92 7.86
C MET A 450 10.40 15.29 9.23
N ASP A 451 9.45 15.75 10.03
CA ASP A 451 9.16 15.17 11.35
C ASP A 451 8.70 13.71 11.25
N ASN A 452 7.98 13.34 10.18
CA ASN A 452 7.62 11.97 9.87
C ASN A 452 7.84 11.73 8.38
N ILE A 453 8.47 10.62 8.03
CA ILE A 453 8.59 10.22 6.62
C ILE A 453 7.21 9.76 6.14
N SER A 454 6.48 10.67 5.53
CA SER A 454 5.16 10.41 4.96
C SER A 454 4.96 11.19 3.67
N GLY A 455 4.31 10.57 2.72
CA GLY A 455 4.04 11.14 1.41
C GLY A 455 4.36 10.18 0.28
N GLY A 456 4.59 10.70 -0.90
CA GLY A 456 4.87 9.96 -2.11
C GLY A 456 4.57 10.81 -3.38
N GLY A 457 4.60 10.23 -4.58
CA GLY A 457 4.28 10.87 -5.85
C GLY A 457 3.72 9.89 -6.89
N TYR A 458 3.17 10.33 -7.97
CA TYR A 458 2.64 9.51 -9.04
C TYR A 458 2.85 10.11 -10.42
N LEU A 459 2.92 9.22 -11.36
CA LEU A 459 3.02 9.49 -12.78
C LEU A 459 1.99 8.65 -13.52
N MET A 460 1.31 9.21 -14.49
CA MET A 460 0.39 8.49 -15.36
C MET A 460 0.53 9.00 -16.79
N LEU A 461 0.65 8.08 -17.73
CA LEU A 461 0.67 8.34 -19.17
C LEU A 461 -0.51 7.65 -19.82
N SER A 462 -1.50 8.42 -20.30
CA SER A 462 -2.73 7.91 -20.90
C SER A 462 -2.96 8.48 -22.29
N ILE A 463 -3.47 7.65 -23.18
CA ILE A 463 -3.84 8.05 -24.54
C ILE A 463 -5.35 7.86 -24.73
N HIS A 464 -6.01 8.87 -25.24
CA HIS A 464 -7.45 8.91 -25.49
C HIS A 464 -7.76 9.72 -26.77
N PRO A 465 -8.99 9.67 -27.31
CA PRO A 465 -9.38 10.52 -28.43
C PRO A 465 -9.13 12.00 -28.15
N MET A 466 -8.53 12.71 -29.10
CA MET A 466 -8.17 14.13 -28.94
C MET A 466 -9.37 15.07 -28.85
N SER A 467 -10.55 14.62 -29.29
CA SER A 467 -11.79 15.39 -29.16
C SER A 467 -12.93 14.48 -28.70
N LEU A 468 -13.75 15.01 -27.79
CA LEU A 468 -15.03 14.38 -27.49
C LEU A 468 -15.96 14.64 -28.70
N LYS A 469 -16.48 13.58 -29.34
CA LYS A 469 -17.46 13.76 -30.43
C LYS A 469 -18.64 14.57 -29.88
N LYS A 470 -18.84 15.79 -30.43
CA LYS A 470 -20.12 16.48 -30.32
C LYS A 470 -21.15 15.60 -31.00
N ILE A 471 -22.18 15.17 -30.30
CA ILE A 471 -23.33 14.51 -30.92
C ILE A 471 -23.95 15.60 -31.84
N LYS A 472 -23.88 15.38 -33.16
CA LYS A 472 -24.64 16.23 -34.09
C LYS A 472 -26.10 16.04 -33.76
N THR A 473 -26.76 17.07 -33.31
CA THR A 473 -28.23 17.12 -33.31
C THR A 473 -28.68 17.13 -34.76
N ILE A 474 -29.28 16.07 -35.19
CA ILE A 474 -30.19 16.13 -36.32
C ILE A 474 -31.47 16.76 -35.73
N ILE A 475 -31.65 18.06 -35.95
CA ILE A 475 -32.94 18.69 -35.76
C ILE A 475 -33.72 18.28 -37.01
N ASP A 476 -34.44 17.17 -36.92
CA ASP A 476 -35.55 16.94 -37.84
C ASP A 476 -36.68 17.91 -37.40
N CYS A 477 -36.78 19.03 -38.07
CA CYS A 477 -38.00 19.81 -38.06
C CYS A 477 -39.01 19.01 -38.88
N PRO A 478 -40.15 18.59 -38.32
CA PRO A 478 -41.25 18.11 -39.15
C PRO A 478 -41.77 19.32 -39.97
N GLU A 479 -41.87 19.14 -41.28
CA GLU A 479 -42.65 19.99 -42.15
C GLU A 479 -44.12 19.95 -41.83
#